data_0f442ffca91be5f09a4c804dfa27d6b1
#
_entry.id   0f442ffca91be5f09a4c804dfa27d6b1
#
_cell.length_a   1.000
_cell.length_b   1.000
_cell.length_c   1.000
_cell.angle_alpha   90.00
_cell.angle_beta   90.00
_cell.angle_gamma   90.00
#
_symmetry.space_group_name_H-M   'P 1'
#
loop_
_entity.id
_entity.type
_entity.pdbx_description
1 polymer ?
#
loop_
_entity_poly.entity_id
_entity_poly.type
_entity_poly.pdbx_seq_one_letter_code
_entity_poly.pdbx_strand_id
1 'polypeptide(L)'
;MECEKYIKKNNELPTLKNKKKKQCEREIQQMKDQYRIIETDIKKVHEYQTMEVEYGNIQTSLESSKQYIVYQSTQVLELMVYKNYVSKNEDNHYELTQLGKHASYVKEIQPLITSYIMDKLDYFNEYDTKDIIQILSIFCDVKVEDSIKNNYPVSNGKCENVMKMFHNLFEEYTALEDKYQVFTGIQENNLNYDIYEYIEQWVNSTTEVDCRLIVKKIKEDKDISLGDFSKALLKISTICNELYTMALELQHIQLAHKLSKVDSLILKYVVTNQSLYV
;
A
#
# COMPACT_ATOMS: atom_id res chain seq x y z
N MET A 1 -31.44 15.75 -42.43
CA MET A 1 -31.71 15.50 -43.87
C MET A 1 -30.79 16.26 -44.84
N GLU A 2 -30.73 17.60 -44.83
CA GLU A 2 -29.85 18.33 -45.77
C GLU A 2 -28.35 18.17 -45.45
N CYS A 3 -27.98 18.20 -44.21
CA CYS A 3 -26.57 17.98 -43.77
C CYS A 3 -26.11 16.56 -44.15
N GLU A 4 -26.95 15.54 -43.98
CA GLU A 4 -26.62 14.15 -44.38
C GLU A 4 -26.36 14.01 -45.86
N LYS A 5 -27.19 14.64 -46.69
CA LYS A 5 -27.02 14.66 -48.16
C LYS A 5 -25.69 15.35 -48.54
N TYR A 6 -25.42 16.46 -47.89
CA TYR A 6 -24.15 17.20 -48.11
C TYR A 6 -22.95 16.35 -47.72
N ILE A 7 -22.94 15.74 -46.51
CA ILE A 7 -21.85 14.86 -46.03
C ILE A 7 -21.63 13.71 -47.02
N LYS A 8 -22.74 13.04 -47.42
CA LYS A 8 -22.68 11.91 -48.37
C LYS A 8 -22.02 12.33 -49.70
N LYS A 9 -22.43 13.46 -50.28
CA LYS A 9 -21.87 13.96 -51.55
C LYS A 9 -20.44 14.38 -51.41
N ASN A 10 -20.06 15.00 -50.27
CA ASN A 10 -18.69 15.44 -50.02
C ASN A 10 -17.76 14.22 -49.85
N ASN A 11 -18.22 13.14 -49.23
CA ASN A 11 -17.47 11.90 -49.05
C ASN A 11 -17.35 11.11 -50.39
N GLU A 12 -18.33 11.21 -51.26
CA GLU A 12 -18.28 10.59 -52.60
C GLU A 12 -17.38 11.35 -53.59
N LEU A 13 -17.22 12.66 -53.41
CA LEU A 13 -16.50 13.55 -54.37
C LEU A 13 -15.08 13.07 -54.69
N PRO A 14 -14.23 12.56 -53.76
CA PRO A 14 -12.89 12.06 -54.10
C PRO A 14 -12.90 10.82 -54.97
N THR A 15 -13.95 10.04 -54.95
CA THR A 15 -14.09 8.78 -55.71
C THR A 15 -14.60 8.98 -57.12
N LEU A 16 -15.20 10.14 -57.43
CA LEU A 16 -15.79 10.45 -58.71
C LEU A 16 -14.77 11.02 -59.71
N LYS A 17 -14.98 10.73 -61.03
CA LYS A 17 -14.13 11.19 -62.13
C LYS A 17 -14.92 11.95 -63.18
N ASN A 18 -14.25 12.89 -63.85
CA ASN A 18 -14.73 13.61 -65.04
C ASN A 18 -16.09 14.30 -64.85
N LYS A 19 -17.05 14.04 -65.71
CA LYS A 19 -18.37 14.67 -65.75
C LYS A 19 -19.17 14.48 -64.47
N LYS A 20 -19.08 13.29 -63.82
CA LYS A 20 -19.74 13.02 -62.53
C LYS A 20 -19.17 13.83 -61.39
N LYS A 21 -17.86 14.04 -61.34
CA LYS A 21 -17.21 14.90 -60.36
C LYS A 21 -17.68 16.34 -60.45
N LYS A 22 -17.69 16.92 -61.66
CA LYS A 22 -18.19 18.30 -61.89
C LYS A 22 -19.65 18.48 -61.53
N GLN A 23 -20.46 17.47 -61.73
CA GLN A 23 -21.87 17.50 -61.33
C GLN A 23 -22.01 17.50 -59.80
N CYS A 24 -21.33 16.64 -59.13
CA CYS A 24 -21.30 16.58 -57.66
C CYS A 24 -20.81 17.87 -57.04
N GLU A 25 -19.74 18.48 -57.56
CA GLU A 25 -19.25 19.78 -57.15
C GLU A 25 -20.32 20.89 -57.27
N ARG A 26 -21.06 20.91 -58.39
CA ARG A 26 -22.15 21.89 -58.58
C ARG A 26 -23.28 21.69 -57.58
N GLU A 27 -23.68 20.43 -57.29
CA GLU A 27 -24.71 20.12 -56.33
C GLU A 27 -24.29 20.48 -54.89
N ILE A 28 -23.02 20.26 -54.54
CA ILE A 28 -22.47 20.70 -53.26
C ILE A 28 -22.50 22.23 -53.15
N GLN A 29 -22.10 22.95 -54.23
CA GLN A 29 -22.14 24.39 -54.26
C GLN A 29 -23.56 24.94 -54.12
N GLN A 30 -24.53 24.36 -54.83
CA GLN A 30 -25.93 24.72 -54.67
C GLN A 30 -26.48 24.55 -53.26
N MET A 31 -26.06 23.46 -52.56
CA MET A 31 -26.40 23.26 -51.16
C MET A 31 -25.80 24.34 -50.26
N LYS A 32 -24.55 24.76 -50.51
CA LYS A 32 -23.90 25.85 -49.75
C LYS A 32 -24.61 27.19 -49.99
N ASP A 33 -25.03 27.47 -51.23
CA ASP A 33 -25.72 28.70 -51.56
C ASP A 33 -27.14 28.79 -50.95
N GLN A 34 -27.83 27.63 -50.85
CA GLN A 34 -29.14 27.52 -50.19
C GLN A 34 -29.04 27.59 -48.69
N TYR A 35 -27.99 27.00 -48.08
CA TYR A 35 -27.77 26.89 -46.65
C TYR A 35 -26.42 27.46 -46.26
N ARG A 36 -26.30 28.77 -46.14
CA ARG A 36 -25.03 29.46 -45.90
C ARG A 36 -24.25 28.95 -44.66
N ILE A 37 -25.00 28.40 -43.67
CA ILE A 37 -24.43 27.91 -42.41
C ILE A 37 -24.20 26.36 -42.39
N ILE A 38 -24.42 25.66 -43.55
CA ILE A 38 -24.37 24.18 -43.59
C ILE A 38 -23.05 23.60 -43.06
N GLU A 39 -21.94 24.23 -43.39
CA GLU A 39 -20.62 23.78 -42.94
C GLU A 39 -20.44 23.93 -41.41
N THR A 40 -20.99 25.01 -40.85
CA THR A 40 -20.97 25.25 -39.41
C THR A 40 -21.85 24.23 -38.67
N ASP A 41 -23.03 23.93 -39.24
CA ASP A 41 -23.94 22.95 -38.65
C ASP A 41 -23.39 21.53 -38.75
N ILE A 42 -22.72 21.17 -39.85
CA ILE A 42 -22.03 19.89 -39.98
C ILE A 42 -20.91 19.75 -38.95
N LYS A 43 -20.14 20.83 -38.74
CA LYS A 43 -19.11 20.84 -37.70
C LYS A 43 -19.71 20.59 -36.31
N LYS A 44 -20.78 21.26 -35.96
CA LYS A 44 -21.52 21.04 -34.69
C LYS A 44 -22.06 19.62 -34.58
N VAL A 45 -22.62 19.06 -35.64
CA VAL A 45 -23.10 17.67 -35.66
C VAL A 45 -21.95 16.70 -35.41
N HIS A 46 -20.81 16.94 -36.02
CA HIS A 46 -19.64 16.10 -35.83
C HIS A 46 -19.07 16.22 -34.40
N GLU A 47 -19.01 17.43 -33.85
CA GLU A 47 -18.65 17.67 -32.46
C GLU A 47 -19.62 16.95 -31.51
N TYR A 48 -20.93 17.03 -31.76
CA TYR A 48 -21.94 16.30 -30.98
C TYR A 48 -21.75 14.78 -31.05
N GLN A 49 -21.54 14.22 -32.23
CA GLN A 49 -21.30 12.78 -32.40
C GLN A 49 -20.03 12.33 -31.67
N THR A 50 -18.98 13.15 -31.71
CA THR A 50 -17.76 12.87 -30.96
C THR A 50 -18.01 12.84 -29.45
N MET A 51 -18.74 13.85 -28.92
CA MET A 51 -19.11 13.90 -27.50
C MET A 51 -20.01 12.72 -27.10
N GLU A 52 -20.90 12.26 -27.96
CA GLU A 52 -21.77 11.12 -27.71
C GLU A 52 -20.97 9.81 -27.60
N VAL A 53 -19.96 9.62 -28.46
CA VAL A 53 -19.03 8.49 -28.37
C VAL A 53 -18.18 8.57 -27.10
N GLU A 54 -17.64 9.73 -26.78
CA GLU A 54 -16.87 9.95 -25.55
C GLU A 54 -17.71 9.68 -24.30
N TYR A 55 -18.94 10.16 -24.26
CA TYR A 55 -19.88 9.89 -23.16
C TYR A 55 -20.13 8.39 -22.99
N GLY A 56 -20.39 7.67 -24.10
CA GLY A 56 -20.57 6.21 -24.07
C GLY A 56 -19.33 5.47 -23.52
N ASN A 57 -18.13 5.90 -23.91
CA ASN A 57 -16.89 5.33 -23.42
C ASN A 57 -16.70 5.58 -21.91
N ILE A 58 -16.99 6.79 -21.45
CA ILE A 58 -16.90 7.16 -20.03
C ILE A 58 -17.91 6.33 -19.21
N GLN A 59 -19.13 6.18 -19.70
CA GLN A 59 -20.17 5.39 -19.03
C GLN A 59 -19.77 3.91 -18.92
N THR A 60 -19.23 3.33 -19.98
CA THR A 60 -18.71 1.95 -19.98
C THR A 60 -17.56 1.77 -19.01
N SER A 61 -16.62 2.73 -18.99
CA SER A 61 -15.49 2.72 -18.07
C SER A 61 -15.93 2.84 -16.61
N LEU A 62 -16.91 3.68 -16.32
CA LEU A 62 -17.49 3.83 -14.98
C LEU A 62 -18.13 2.52 -14.49
N GLU A 63 -18.91 1.86 -15.34
CA GLU A 63 -19.57 0.61 -14.99
C GLU A 63 -18.54 -0.51 -14.74
N SER A 64 -17.54 -0.63 -15.61
CA SER A 64 -16.43 -1.57 -15.43
C SER A 64 -15.68 -1.33 -14.12
N SER A 65 -15.43 -0.07 -13.77
CA SER A 65 -14.77 0.31 -12.50
C SER A 65 -15.62 -0.06 -11.28
N LYS A 66 -16.93 0.15 -11.33
CA LYS A 66 -17.84 -0.25 -10.25
C LYS A 66 -17.85 -1.77 -10.04
N GLN A 67 -17.94 -2.55 -11.12
CA GLN A 67 -17.91 -4.02 -11.05
C GLN A 67 -16.58 -4.53 -10.50
N TYR A 68 -15.47 -3.92 -10.89
CA TYR A 68 -14.13 -4.25 -10.37
C TYR A 68 -14.03 -4.03 -8.86
N ILE A 69 -14.50 -2.89 -8.34
CA ILE A 69 -14.49 -2.60 -6.90
C ILE A 69 -15.32 -3.62 -6.12
N VAL A 70 -16.53 -3.96 -6.61
CA VAL A 70 -17.40 -4.96 -5.97
C VAL A 70 -16.70 -6.32 -5.93
N TYR A 71 -16.13 -6.75 -7.05
CA TYR A 71 -15.39 -8.01 -7.13
C TYR A 71 -14.22 -8.03 -6.14
N GLN A 72 -13.35 -7.01 -6.16
CA GLN A 72 -12.19 -6.93 -5.26
C GLN A 72 -12.61 -6.93 -3.78
N SER A 73 -13.62 -6.16 -3.42
CA SER A 73 -14.15 -6.14 -2.05
C SER A 73 -14.65 -7.51 -1.59
N THR A 74 -15.31 -8.25 -2.49
CA THR A 74 -15.79 -9.60 -2.18
C THR A 74 -14.62 -10.56 -1.96
N GLN A 75 -13.60 -10.53 -2.82
CA GLN A 75 -12.43 -11.40 -2.67
C GLN A 75 -11.63 -11.10 -1.39
N VAL A 76 -11.48 -9.81 -1.03
CA VAL A 76 -10.86 -9.42 0.23
C VAL A 76 -11.67 -9.95 1.44
N LEU A 77 -13.00 -9.82 1.40
CA LEU A 77 -13.85 -10.35 2.47
C LEU A 77 -13.76 -11.88 2.58
N GLU A 78 -13.71 -12.60 1.47
CA GLU A 78 -13.52 -14.06 1.47
C GLU A 78 -12.17 -14.45 2.09
N LEU A 79 -11.09 -13.74 1.75
CA LEU A 79 -9.79 -13.92 2.36
C LEU A 79 -9.83 -13.65 3.88
N MET A 80 -10.48 -12.58 4.30
CA MET A 80 -10.61 -12.23 5.72
C MET A 80 -11.43 -13.27 6.50
N VAL A 81 -12.48 -13.82 5.90
CA VAL A 81 -13.26 -14.92 6.50
C VAL A 81 -12.42 -16.18 6.57
N TYR A 82 -11.72 -16.54 5.50
CA TYR A 82 -10.82 -17.68 5.46
C TYR A 82 -9.73 -17.64 6.54
N LYS A 83 -9.17 -16.44 6.81
CA LYS A 83 -8.15 -16.22 7.84
C LYS A 83 -8.73 -15.87 9.22
N ASN A 84 -10.04 -15.93 9.39
CA ASN A 84 -10.73 -15.69 10.67
C ASN A 84 -10.57 -14.27 11.23
N TYR A 85 -10.39 -13.25 10.39
CA TYR A 85 -10.47 -11.83 10.82
C TYR A 85 -11.90 -11.32 10.83
N VAL A 86 -12.74 -11.91 10.00
CA VAL A 86 -14.14 -11.61 9.85
C VAL A 86 -14.94 -12.90 9.99
N SER A 87 -16.03 -12.87 10.70
CA SER A 87 -17.03 -13.93 10.74
C SER A 87 -18.28 -13.52 9.97
N LYS A 88 -18.96 -14.49 9.37
CA LYS A 88 -20.22 -14.30 8.68
C LYS A 88 -21.30 -15.01 9.47
N ASN A 89 -22.32 -14.27 9.93
CA ASN A 89 -23.43 -14.83 10.69
C ASN A 89 -24.50 -15.47 9.78
N GLU A 90 -25.54 -16.09 10.35
CA GLU A 90 -26.62 -16.76 9.63
C GLU A 90 -27.40 -15.80 8.71
N ASP A 91 -27.49 -14.52 9.08
CA ASP A 91 -28.16 -13.47 8.30
C ASP A 91 -27.27 -12.87 7.18
N ASN A 92 -26.13 -13.48 6.91
CA ASN A 92 -25.10 -13.00 5.95
C ASN A 92 -24.46 -11.64 6.30
N HIS A 93 -24.55 -11.19 7.55
CA HIS A 93 -23.82 -10.01 8.01
C HIS A 93 -22.38 -10.40 8.39
N TYR A 94 -21.45 -9.47 8.14
CA TYR A 94 -20.04 -9.63 8.47
C TYR A 94 -19.71 -8.88 9.76
N GLU A 95 -19.01 -9.55 10.67
CA GLU A 95 -18.57 -8.99 11.94
C GLU A 95 -17.08 -9.24 12.16
N LEU A 96 -16.38 -8.28 12.78
CA LEU A 96 -14.98 -8.48 13.14
C LEU A 96 -14.89 -9.51 14.27
N THR A 97 -14.04 -10.51 14.07
CA THR A 97 -13.61 -11.40 15.15
C THR A 97 -12.71 -10.65 16.14
N GLN A 98 -12.30 -11.31 17.22
CA GLN A 98 -11.30 -10.73 18.12
C GLN A 98 -9.99 -10.41 17.38
N LEU A 99 -9.53 -11.31 16.52
CA LEU A 99 -8.35 -11.12 15.67
C LEU A 99 -8.52 -9.93 14.72
N GLY A 100 -9.69 -9.81 14.09
CA GLY A 100 -10.03 -8.67 13.22
C GLY A 100 -10.06 -7.35 13.97
N LYS A 101 -10.55 -7.34 15.22
CA LYS A 101 -10.50 -6.15 16.08
C LYS A 101 -9.06 -5.72 16.37
N HIS A 102 -8.16 -6.65 16.69
CA HIS A 102 -6.74 -6.32 16.88
C HIS A 102 -6.13 -5.74 15.60
N ALA A 103 -6.37 -6.39 14.45
CA ALA A 103 -5.87 -5.91 13.16
C ALA A 103 -6.34 -4.49 12.83
N SER A 104 -7.56 -4.10 13.21
CA SER A 104 -8.11 -2.78 12.90
C SER A 104 -7.40 -1.60 13.58
N TYR A 105 -6.63 -1.86 14.64
CA TYR A 105 -5.82 -0.86 15.34
C TYR A 105 -4.42 -0.69 14.74
N VAL A 106 -3.92 -1.68 13.99
CA VAL A 106 -2.56 -1.69 13.44
C VAL A 106 -2.55 -1.02 12.06
N LYS A 107 -1.77 0.06 11.90
CA LYS A 107 -1.69 0.86 10.66
C LYS A 107 -0.26 1.07 10.18
N GLU A 108 0.69 1.10 11.12
CA GLU A 108 2.10 1.41 10.84
C GLU A 108 2.87 0.24 10.21
N ILE A 109 2.35 -0.97 10.38
CA ILE A 109 2.90 -2.23 9.86
C ILE A 109 1.76 -3.12 9.37
N GLN A 110 2.08 -4.27 8.76
CA GLN A 110 1.06 -5.14 8.17
C GLN A 110 0.08 -5.66 9.23
N PRO A 111 -1.20 -5.21 9.22
CA PRO A 111 -2.13 -5.45 10.33
C PRO A 111 -2.51 -6.91 10.52
N LEU A 112 -2.75 -7.64 9.41
CA LEU A 112 -3.23 -9.02 9.48
C LEU A 112 -2.15 -9.93 10.08
N ILE A 113 -0.94 -9.89 9.55
CA ILE A 113 0.17 -10.73 10.02
C ILE A 113 0.55 -10.38 11.45
N THR A 114 0.63 -9.09 11.78
CA THR A 114 0.99 -8.64 13.12
C THR A 114 -0.01 -9.08 14.17
N SER A 115 -1.30 -8.89 13.95
CA SER A 115 -2.34 -9.33 14.89
C SER A 115 -2.36 -10.85 15.06
N TYR A 116 -2.13 -11.61 13.98
CA TYR A 116 -2.04 -13.07 14.07
C TYR A 116 -0.83 -13.53 14.90
N ILE A 117 0.34 -12.94 14.71
CA ILE A 117 1.53 -13.26 15.49
C ILE A 117 1.33 -12.88 16.96
N MET A 118 0.76 -11.71 17.24
CA MET A 118 0.46 -11.28 18.60
C MET A 118 -0.48 -12.27 19.32
N ASP A 119 -1.54 -12.72 18.65
CA ASP A 119 -2.44 -13.74 19.17
C ASP A 119 -1.71 -15.05 19.46
N LYS A 120 -0.88 -15.53 18.53
CA LYS A 120 -0.08 -16.76 18.67
C LYS A 120 0.96 -16.70 19.79
N LEU A 121 1.47 -15.52 20.10
CA LEU A 121 2.48 -15.29 21.14
C LEU A 121 1.87 -14.82 22.47
N ASP A 122 0.57 -14.99 22.65
CA ASP A 122 -0.16 -14.49 23.82
C ASP A 122 0.23 -13.05 24.15
N TYR A 123 0.13 -12.17 23.12
CA TYR A 123 0.46 -10.74 23.20
C TYR A 123 1.88 -10.47 23.73
N PHE A 124 2.84 -11.23 23.25
CA PHE A 124 4.25 -11.16 23.69
C PHE A 124 4.42 -11.39 25.20
N ASN A 125 3.61 -12.24 25.81
CA ASN A 125 3.66 -12.47 27.25
C ASN A 125 5.04 -12.93 27.74
N GLU A 126 5.70 -13.82 27.00
CA GLU A 126 7.02 -14.36 27.33
C GLU A 126 8.20 -13.45 26.89
N TYR A 127 7.92 -12.31 26.26
CA TYR A 127 8.90 -11.37 25.74
C TYR A 127 8.98 -10.12 26.60
N ASP A 128 10.17 -9.64 26.89
CA ASP A 128 10.36 -8.37 27.59
C ASP A 128 10.28 -7.16 26.60
N THR A 129 10.39 -5.96 27.13
CA THR A 129 10.34 -4.73 26.32
C THR A 129 11.47 -4.69 25.27
N LYS A 130 12.66 -5.17 25.62
CA LYS A 130 13.81 -5.17 24.72
C LYS A 130 13.65 -6.17 23.58
N ASP A 131 13.12 -7.36 23.90
CA ASP A 131 12.76 -8.37 22.91
C ASP A 131 11.75 -7.82 21.87
N ILE A 132 10.70 -7.14 22.35
CA ILE A 132 9.68 -6.55 21.48
C ILE A 132 10.28 -5.48 20.56
N ILE A 133 11.13 -4.60 21.10
CA ILE A 133 11.84 -3.59 20.30
C ILE A 133 12.68 -4.26 19.21
N GLN A 134 13.43 -5.30 19.56
CA GLN A 134 14.28 -6.03 18.64
C GLN A 134 13.45 -6.72 17.53
N ILE A 135 12.36 -7.39 17.89
CA ILE A 135 11.45 -8.03 16.92
C ILE A 135 10.87 -7.01 15.95
N LEU A 136 10.36 -5.87 16.47
CA LEU A 136 9.70 -4.86 15.64
C LEU A 136 10.68 -4.07 14.75
N SER A 137 11.98 -4.17 14.97
CA SER A 137 13.00 -3.54 14.13
C SER A 137 12.99 -4.03 12.68
N ILE A 138 12.43 -5.23 12.41
CA ILE A 138 12.32 -5.76 11.05
C ILE A 138 11.41 -4.95 10.13
N PHE A 139 10.57 -4.08 10.70
CA PHE A 139 9.69 -3.17 9.95
C PHE A 139 10.32 -1.81 9.66
N CYS A 140 11.59 -1.63 9.95
CA CYS A 140 12.30 -0.38 9.66
C CYS A 140 12.87 -0.42 8.25
N ASP A 141 12.50 0.55 7.43
CA ASP A 141 13.05 0.71 6.08
C ASP A 141 14.44 1.35 6.17
N VAL A 142 15.46 0.50 6.16
CA VAL A 142 16.87 0.93 6.15
C VAL A 142 17.51 0.42 4.86
N LYS A 143 18.13 1.34 4.11
CA LYS A 143 18.81 0.99 2.86
C LYS A 143 20.21 0.46 3.14
N VAL A 144 20.46 -0.75 2.68
CA VAL A 144 21.77 -1.43 2.75
C VAL A 144 22.08 -1.94 1.35
N GLU A 145 23.36 -1.94 0.99
CA GLU A 145 23.83 -2.45 -0.30
C GLU A 145 23.54 -3.98 -0.41
N ASP A 146 23.06 -4.43 -1.56
CA ASP A 146 22.64 -5.82 -1.76
C ASP A 146 23.73 -6.85 -1.45
N SER A 147 24.99 -6.48 -1.62
CA SER A 147 26.16 -7.34 -1.34
C SER A 147 26.34 -7.68 0.14
N ILE A 148 25.82 -6.84 1.07
CA ILE A 148 25.96 -7.00 2.53
C ILE A 148 24.60 -7.06 3.25
N LYS A 149 23.51 -7.10 2.51
CA LYS A 149 22.15 -7.16 3.03
C LYS A 149 21.81 -8.52 3.62
N ASN A 150 21.16 -8.53 4.76
CA ASN A 150 20.62 -9.74 5.36
C ASN A 150 19.19 -9.98 4.83
N ASN A 151 19.01 -11.09 4.12
CA ASN A 151 17.69 -11.47 3.57
C ASN A 151 16.86 -12.33 4.54
N TYR A 152 17.45 -12.77 5.64
CA TYR A 152 16.82 -13.65 6.63
C TYR A 152 17.51 -13.48 7.99
N PRO A 153 16.84 -13.74 9.13
CA PRO A 153 17.47 -13.70 10.45
C PRO A 153 18.62 -14.70 10.57
N VAL A 154 19.80 -14.23 10.95
CA VAL A 154 21.05 -15.01 10.88
C VAL A 154 21.16 -16.06 11.98
N SER A 155 20.55 -15.84 13.15
CA SER A 155 20.64 -16.74 14.30
C SER A 155 19.31 -17.49 14.56
N ASN A 156 19.29 -18.32 15.61
CA ASN A 156 18.11 -19.07 16.05
C ASN A 156 17.70 -18.69 17.48
N GLY A 157 17.94 -17.47 17.86
CA GLY A 157 17.52 -16.93 19.16
C GLY A 157 16.00 -16.80 19.27
N LYS A 158 15.53 -16.40 20.45
CA LYS A 158 14.12 -16.26 20.76
C LYS A 158 13.43 -15.22 19.87
N CYS A 159 14.05 -14.06 19.66
CA CYS A 159 13.53 -12.97 18.83
C CYS A 159 13.58 -13.36 17.35
N GLU A 160 14.67 -13.97 16.89
CA GLU A 160 14.83 -14.39 15.51
C GLU A 160 13.82 -15.47 15.10
N ASN A 161 13.38 -16.32 16.03
CA ASN A 161 12.30 -17.27 15.76
C ASN A 161 10.98 -16.56 15.45
N VAL A 162 10.67 -15.45 16.16
CA VAL A 162 9.51 -14.64 15.85
C VAL A 162 9.67 -13.91 14.51
N MET A 163 10.87 -13.39 14.22
CA MET A 163 11.16 -12.76 12.92
C MET A 163 10.97 -13.74 11.77
N LYS A 164 11.37 -15.02 11.96
CA LYS A 164 11.12 -16.11 10.99
C LYS A 164 9.62 -16.40 10.84
N MET A 165 8.83 -16.32 11.91
CA MET A 165 7.38 -16.44 11.81
C MET A 165 6.78 -15.32 10.96
N PHE A 166 7.23 -14.07 11.13
CA PHE A 166 6.84 -12.95 10.28
C PHE A 166 7.20 -13.25 8.81
N HIS A 167 8.45 -13.62 8.54
CA HIS A 167 8.92 -13.92 7.19
C HIS A 167 8.03 -14.97 6.48
N ASN A 168 7.82 -16.11 7.12
CA ASN A 168 7.03 -17.20 6.57
C ASN A 168 5.56 -16.79 6.33
N LEU A 169 5.00 -15.99 7.23
CA LEU A 169 3.64 -15.49 7.05
C LEU A 169 3.54 -14.45 5.93
N PHE A 170 4.54 -13.62 5.74
CA PHE A 170 4.58 -12.72 4.58
C PHE A 170 4.58 -13.50 3.26
N GLU A 171 5.36 -14.57 3.15
CA GLU A 171 5.35 -15.45 1.98
C GLU A 171 3.99 -16.14 1.79
N GLU A 172 3.40 -16.67 2.88
CA GLU A 172 2.07 -17.30 2.85
C GLU A 172 0.98 -16.33 2.37
N TYR A 173 0.97 -15.12 2.92
CA TYR A 173 -0.05 -14.11 2.58
C TYR A 173 0.16 -13.56 1.17
N THR A 174 1.39 -13.43 0.68
CA THR A 174 1.67 -13.11 -0.72
C THR A 174 1.06 -14.15 -1.66
N ALA A 175 1.25 -15.44 -1.36
CA ALA A 175 0.61 -16.50 -2.13
C ALA A 175 -0.92 -16.49 -2.05
N LEU A 176 -1.49 -16.05 -0.94
CA LEU A 176 -2.94 -15.85 -0.81
C LEU A 176 -3.45 -14.66 -1.60
N GLU A 177 -2.73 -13.54 -1.65
CA GLU A 177 -3.07 -12.40 -2.53
C GLU A 177 -3.13 -12.85 -3.99
N ASP A 178 -2.16 -13.62 -4.44
CA ASP A 178 -2.14 -14.19 -5.80
C ASP A 178 -3.34 -15.12 -6.04
N LYS A 179 -3.64 -16.01 -5.08
CA LYS A 179 -4.75 -16.96 -5.17
C LYS A 179 -6.12 -16.27 -5.26
N TYR A 180 -6.35 -15.25 -4.43
CA TYR A 180 -7.60 -14.50 -4.38
C TYR A 180 -7.62 -13.34 -5.37
N GLN A 181 -6.52 -13.08 -6.06
CA GLN A 181 -6.34 -11.94 -6.99
C GLN A 181 -6.69 -10.60 -6.33
N VAL A 182 -6.23 -10.43 -5.11
CA VAL A 182 -6.43 -9.20 -4.32
C VAL A 182 -5.10 -8.53 -4.01
N PHE A 183 -5.17 -7.25 -3.70
CA PHE A 183 -4.04 -6.48 -3.22
C PHE A 183 -4.36 -5.94 -1.82
N THR A 184 -3.67 -6.44 -0.80
CA THR A 184 -3.84 -6.01 0.59
C THR A 184 -2.64 -5.19 1.10
N GLY A 185 -1.67 -4.92 0.23
CA GLY A 185 -0.46 -4.18 0.54
C GLY A 185 0.64 -5.01 1.22
N ILE A 186 0.51 -6.32 1.25
CA ILE A 186 1.55 -7.20 1.85
C ILE A 186 2.85 -7.09 1.07
N GLN A 187 2.80 -7.07 -0.26
CA GLN A 187 3.98 -7.00 -1.12
C GLN A 187 4.75 -5.67 -1.01
N GLU A 188 4.11 -4.61 -0.49
CA GLU A 188 4.77 -3.33 -0.24
C GLU A 188 5.56 -3.30 1.08
N ASN A 189 5.35 -4.29 1.94
CA ASN A 189 6.02 -4.38 3.23
C ASN A 189 7.28 -5.24 3.13
N ASN A 190 8.43 -4.58 3.04
CA ASN A 190 9.71 -5.27 3.06
C ASN A 190 10.17 -5.47 4.50
N LEU A 191 10.44 -6.73 4.90
CA LEU A 191 11.10 -7.03 6.16
C LEU A 191 12.61 -6.79 6.02
N ASN A 192 13.19 -6.13 6.99
CA ASN A 192 14.62 -5.78 7.03
C ASN A 192 15.30 -6.44 8.23
N TYR A 193 16.34 -7.20 7.97
CA TYR A 193 17.09 -7.93 9.00
C TYR A 193 18.49 -7.37 9.25
N ASP A 194 18.77 -6.15 8.78
CA ASP A 194 20.12 -5.58 8.84
C ASP A 194 20.45 -4.90 10.16
N ILE A 195 19.42 -4.46 10.91
CA ILE A 195 19.63 -3.64 12.11
C ILE A 195 19.28 -4.32 13.44
N TYR A 196 18.61 -5.48 13.45
CA TYR A 196 18.07 -6.06 14.69
C TYR A 196 19.12 -6.38 15.75
N GLU A 197 20.33 -6.81 15.35
CA GLU A 197 21.45 -7.05 16.27
C GLU A 197 22.00 -5.74 16.87
N TYR A 198 22.01 -4.66 16.09
CA TYR A 198 22.42 -3.34 16.58
C TYR A 198 21.36 -2.72 17.48
N ILE A 199 20.07 -2.98 17.22
CA ILE A 199 18.97 -2.59 18.11
C ILE A 199 19.09 -3.29 19.46
N GLU A 200 19.43 -4.58 19.50
CA GLU A 200 19.71 -5.31 20.74
C GLU A 200 20.86 -4.65 21.53
N GLN A 201 21.98 -4.34 20.86
CA GLN A 201 23.10 -3.63 21.48
C GLN A 201 22.68 -2.23 21.97
N TRP A 202 21.87 -1.49 21.17
CA TRP A 202 21.38 -0.16 21.51
C TRP A 202 20.51 -0.17 22.75
N VAL A 203 19.49 -1.02 22.85
CA VAL A 203 18.59 -1.06 24.02
C VAL A 203 19.33 -1.47 25.30
N ASN A 204 20.41 -2.22 25.19
CA ASN A 204 21.26 -2.65 26.29
C ASN A 204 22.35 -1.63 26.67
N SER A 205 22.66 -0.63 25.83
CA SER A 205 23.66 0.38 26.11
C SER A 205 23.23 1.30 27.27
N THR A 206 24.15 1.63 28.14
CA THR A 206 23.91 2.46 29.32
C THR A 206 24.70 3.77 29.31
N THR A 207 25.67 3.91 28.42
CA THR A 207 26.48 5.11 28.31
C THR A 207 26.44 5.73 26.92
N GLU A 208 26.74 7.03 26.83
CA GLU A 208 26.88 7.72 25.55
C GLU A 208 27.99 7.11 24.68
N VAL A 209 29.07 6.65 25.33
CA VAL A 209 30.21 6.02 24.63
C VAL A 209 29.77 4.74 23.93
N ASP A 210 28.97 3.89 24.60
CA ASP A 210 28.42 2.66 23.99
C ASP A 210 27.58 3.00 22.76
N CYS A 211 26.71 4.00 22.89
CA CYS A 211 25.85 4.44 21.78
C CYS A 211 26.63 4.93 20.57
N ARG A 212 27.73 5.72 20.81
CA ARG A 212 28.61 6.17 19.73
C ARG A 212 29.36 5.02 19.06
N LEU A 213 29.78 4.02 19.83
CA LEU A 213 30.45 2.83 19.29
C LEU A 213 29.49 2.01 18.41
N ILE A 214 28.22 1.87 18.81
CA ILE A 214 27.19 1.18 18.02
C ILE A 214 26.95 1.92 16.70
N VAL A 215 26.76 3.25 16.73
CA VAL A 215 26.57 4.07 15.52
C VAL A 215 27.76 3.96 14.58
N LYS A 216 28.99 3.98 15.10
CA LYS A 216 30.20 3.80 14.31
C LYS A 216 30.23 2.40 13.66
N LYS A 217 29.92 1.36 14.43
CA LYS A 217 29.89 -0.02 13.94
C LYS A 217 28.84 -0.23 12.84
N ILE A 218 27.61 0.29 13.00
CA ILE A 218 26.57 0.25 11.98
C ILE A 218 27.04 0.90 10.68
N LYS A 219 27.72 2.04 10.77
CA LYS A 219 28.27 2.75 9.62
C LYS A 219 29.38 1.95 8.93
N GLU A 220 30.25 1.30 9.69
CA GLU A 220 31.34 0.47 9.15
C GLU A 220 30.84 -0.82 8.53
N ASP A 221 29.89 -1.51 9.17
CA ASP A 221 29.42 -2.85 8.76
C ASP A 221 28.36 -2.80 7.64
N LYS A 222 27.48 -1.79 7.67
CA LYS A 222 26.27 -1.73 6.82
C LYS A 222 26.11 -0.44 6.03
N ASP A 223 27.03 0.51 6.16
CA ASP A 223 26.99 1.86 5.58
C ASP A 223 25.74 2.67 5.94
N ILE A 224 25.08 2.34 7.07
CA ILE A 224 23.90 3.05 7.55
C ILE A 224 24.33 4.33 8.26
N SER A 225 23.73 5.46 7.87
CA SER A 225 23.99 6.76 8.50
C SER A 225 23.33 6.86 9.90
N LEU A 226 23.86 7.75 10.76
CA LEU A 226 23.20 8.09 12.03
C LEU A 226 21.76 8.57 11.82
N GLY A 227 21.51 9.35 10.74
CA GLY A 227 20.18 9.86 10.42
C GLY A 227 19.20 8.73 10.09
N ASP A 228 19.62 7.74 9.31
CA ASP A 228 18.76 6.61 8.94
C ASP A 228 18.53 5.66 10.12
N PHE A 229 19.57 5.43 10.93
CA PHE A 229 19.41 4.67 12.17
C PHE A 229 18.46 5.37 13.17
N SER A 230 18.56 6.70 13.29
CA SER A 230 17.64 7.49 14.12
C SER A 230 16.19 7.42 13.62
N LYS A 231 15.97 7.47 12.31
CA LYS A 231 14.63 7.26 11.71
C LYS A 231 14.09 5.87 12.03
N ALA A 232 14.94 4.83 11.97
CA ALA A 232 14.54 3.48 12.34
C ALA A 232 14.10 3.39 13.81
N LEU A 233 14.84 3.99 14.75
CA LEU A 233 14.43 4.04 16.15
C LEU A 233 13.11 4.79 16.37
N LEU A 234 12.91 5.92 15.68
CA LEU A 234 11.63 6.65 15.70
C LEU A 234 10.48 5.83 15.09
N LYS A 235 10.72 5.06 14.03
CA LYS A 235 9.72 4.15 13.47
C LYS A 235 9.31 3.07 14.46
N ILE A 236 10.27 2.47 15.18
CA ILE A 236 9.98 1.50 16.25
C ILE A 236 9.12 2.15 17.35
N SER A 237 9.48 3.38 17.80
CA SER A 237 8.67 4.13 18.76
C SER A 237 7.23 4.31 18.27
N THR A 238 7.05 4.72 17.01
CA THR A 238 5.72 4.93 16.41
C THR A 238 4.89 3.64 16.40
N ILE A 239 5.48 2.52 15.95
CA ILE A 239 4.85 1.20 15.96
C ILE A 239 4.44 0.80 17.40
N CYS A 240 5.37 0.95 18.35
CA CYS A 240 5.10 0.59 19.75
C CYS A 240 4.01 1.46 20.39
N ASN A 241 3.93 2.74 20.07
CA ASN A 241 2.89 3.64 20.55
C ASN A 241 1.50 3.29 19.97
N GLU A 242 1.45 2.85 18.72
CA GLU A 242 0.22 2.33 18.12
C GLU A 242 -0.25 1.05 18.81
N LEU A 243 0.66 0.07 18.99
CA LEU A 243 0.38 -1.16 19.71
C LEU A 243 0.03 -0.92 21.20
N TYR A 244 0.63 0.10 21.81
CA TYR A 244 0.27 0.52 23.17
C TYR A 244 -1.18 1.01 23.25
N THR A 245 -1.60 1.84 22.30
CA THR A 245 -3.00 2.32 22.21
C THR A 245 -3.96 1.14 22.03
N MET A 246 -3.67 0.23 21.13
CA MET A 246 -4.43 -1.01 20.94
C MET A 246 -4.51 -1.82 22.24
N ALA A 247 -3.37 -2.00 22.92
CA ALA A 247 -3.31 -2.79 24.14
C ALA A 247 -4.15 -2.19 25.28
N LEU A 248 -4.24 -0.87 25.37
CA LEU A 248 -5.13 -0.19 26.35
C LEU A 248 -6.60 -0.40 26.00
N GLU A 249 -6.98 -0.15 24.75
CA GLU A 249 -8.37 -0.26 24.27
C GLU A 249 -8.90 -1.69 24.39
N LEU A 250 -8.06 -2.69 24.15
CA LEU A 250 -8.42 -4.11 24.19
C LEU A 250 -8.06 -4.79 25.52
N GLN A 251 -7.65 -4.01 26.52
CA GLN A 251 -7.38 -4.45 27.90
C GLN A 251 -6.20 -5.44 28.05
N HIS A 252 -5.23 -5.40 27.16
CA HIS A 252 -3.97 -6.16 27.26
C HIS A 252 -2.95 -5.42 28.15
N ILE A 253 -3.25 -5.31 29.44
CA ILE A 253 -2.54 -4.47 30.41
C ILE A 253 -1.04 -4.81 30.52
N GLN A 254 -0.66 -6.08 30.44
CA GLN A 254 0.74 -6.50 30.50
C GLN A 254 1.52 -6.00 29.30
N LEU A 255 0.95 -6.11 28.10
CA LEU A 255 1.54 -5.59 26.88
C LEU A 255 1.69 -4.06 26.95
N ALA A 256 0.62 -3.36 27.34
CA ALA A 256 0.66 -1.90 27.52
C ALA A 256 1.77 -1.48 28.49
N HIS A 257 1.93 -2.17 29.61
CA HIS A 257 3.00 -1.90 30.57
C HIS A 257 4.42 -2.11 29.98
N LYS A 258 4.61 -3.13 29.12
CA LYS A 258 5.89 -3.33 28.42
C LYS A 258 6.14 -2.23 27.41
N LEU A 259 5.14 -1.88 26.60
CA LEU A 259 5.26 -0.89 25.52
C LEU A 259 5.46 0.55 26.05
N SER A 260 4.92 0.89 27.23
CA SER A 260 5.12 2.21 27.84
C SER A 260 6.59 2.53 28.18
N LYS A 261 7.47 1.53 28.20
CA LYS A 261 8.89 1.69 28.53
C LYS A 261 9.78 1.87 27.30
N VAL A 262 9.24 1.69 26.10
CA VAL A 262 10.00 1.63 24.84
C VAL A 262 10.78 2.91 24.61
N ASP A 263 10.14 4.07 24.67
CA ASP A 263 10.77 5.36 24.37
C ASP A 263 11.98 5.64 25.26
N SER A 264 11.92 5.25 26.53
CA SER A 264 13.04 5.40 27.46
C SER A 264 14.25 4.53 27.10
N LEU A 265 14.06 3.45 26.38
CA LEU A 265 15.11 2.52 25.95
C LEU A 265 15.74 2.90 24.61
N ILE A 266 15.00 3.54 23.72
CA ILE A 266 15.44 3.82 22.36
C ILE A 266 15.74 5.30 22.10
N LEU A 267 14.97 6.24 22.67
CA LEU A 267 15.15 7.68 22.48
C LEU A 267 16.13 8.23 23.54
N LYS A 268 17.41 7.97 23.32
CA LYS A 268 18.46 8.38 24.25
C LYS A 268 19.67 8.96 23.51
N TYR A 269 20.46 9.77 24.18
CA TYR A 269 21.67 10.44 23.68
C TYR A 269 21.40 11.26 22.41
N VAL A 270 22.07 10.92 21.31
CA VAL A 270 21.92 11.63 20.03
C VAL A 270 20.54 11.45 19.38
N VAL A 271 19.78 10.44 19.80
CA VAL A 271 18.41 10.18 19.33
C VAL A 271 17.41 10.70 20.38
N THR A 272 17.49 11.95 20.72
CA THR A 272 16.50 12.62 21.56
C THR A 272 15.47 13.32 20.67
N ASN A 273 14.27 13.61 21.20
CA ASN A 273 13.17 14.28 20.51
C ASN A 273 13.47 15.67 19.92
N GLN A 274 14.70 16.09 19.89
CA GLN A 274 15.11 17.33 19.25
C GLN A 274 15.35 17.08 17.77
N SER A 275 14.66 17.87 16.95
CA SER A 275 14.75 17.90 15.48
C SER A 275 16.16 17.59 14.99
N LEU A 276 16.29 16.54 14.17
CA LEU A 276 17.53 16.21 13.43
C LEU A 276 17.86 17.25 12.34
N TYR A 277 17.15 18.36 12.30
CA TYR A 277 17.44 19.53 11.47
C TYR A 277 18.28 20.53 12.28
N VAL A 278 19.58 20.30 12.34
CA VAL A 278 20.59 21.30 12.63
C VAL A 278 21.55 21.31 11.45
#